data_4a1f59bc1305576c38134054b0f297a4
#
_entry.id   4a1f59bc1305576c38134054b0f297a4
#
_cell.length_a   1.000
_cell.length_b   1.000
_cell.length_c   1.000
_cell.angle_alpha   90.00
_cell.angle_beta   90.00
_cell.angle_gamma   90.00
#
_symmetry.space_group_name_H-M   'P 1'
#
loop_
_entity.id
_entity.type
_entity.pdbx_description
1 polymer ?
#
loop_
_entity_poly.entity_id
_entity_poly.type
_entity_poly.pdbx_seq_one_letter_code
_entity_poly.pdbx_strand_id
1 'polypeptide(L)'
;MNILLTNDDGIDAEGINTLAELLSKHHNVVMVAPENQRSASSHSITIYEPIIVKQVKKPYDVEAYSISGTPADCVKIALDKLVQNNIDIVISGINKGLI
;
A
#
# COMPACT_ATOMS: atom_id res chain seq x y z
N MET A 1 10.34 5.55 13.20
CA MET A 1 9.98 4.18 12.80
C MET A 1 9.89 4.04 11.32
N ASN A 2 10.14 2.83 10.85
CA ASN A 2 9.91 2.50 9.45
C ASN A 2 8.53 1.83 9.34
N ILE A 3 7.60 2.49 8.68
CA ILE A 3 6.21 2.07 8.62
C ILE A 3 5.84 1.64 7.20
N LEU A 4 5.28 0.44 7.07
CA LEU A 4 4.70 0.00 5.81
C LEU A 4 3.19 0.21 5.91
N LEU A 5 2.63 0.98 4.99
CA LEU A 5 1.23 1.37 5.01
C LEU A 5 0.52 0.79 3.80
N THR A 6 -0.57 0.12 4.02
CA THR A 6 -1.40 -0.43 2.94
C THR A 6 -2.89 -0.19 3.24
N ASN A 7 -3.77 -0.50 2.34
CA ASN A 7 -5.22 -0.39 2.56
C ASN A 7 -6.00 -1.31 1.61
N ASP A 8 -7.32 -1.30 1.73
CA ASP A 8 -8.19 -2.03 0.83
C ASP A 8 -8.76 -1.14 -0.28
N ASP A 9 -8.73 0.15 -0.12
CA ASP A 9 -9.41 1.07 -1.05
C ASP A 9 -8.56 1.51 -2.23
N GLY A 10 -7.28 1.34 -2.16
CA GLY A 10 -6.37 1.71 -3.24
C GLY A 10 -5.41 2.83 -2.88
N ILE A 11 -4.36 2.96 -3.68
CA ILE A 11 -3.24 3.89 -3.42
C ILE A 11 -3.67 5.35 -3.47
N ASP A 12 -4.75 5.66 -4.15
CA ASP A 12 -5.22 7.04 -4.27
C ASP A 12 -6.36 7.38 -3.31
N ALA A 13 -6.76 6.45 -2.45
CA ALA A 13 -7.84 6.70 -1.52
C ALA A 13 -7.48 7.76 -0.49
N GLU A 14 -8.46 8.51 -0.05
CA GLU A 14 -8.24 9.63 0.87
C GLU A 14 -7.69 9.17 2.22
N GLY A 15 -8.21 8.08 2.75
CA GLY A 15 -7.81 7.61 4.08
C GLY A 15 -6.34 7.29 4.20
N ILE A 16 -5.80 6.53 3.27
CA ILE A 16 -4.39 6.15 3.33
C ILE A 16 -3.51 7.37 3.07
N ASN A 17 -3.92 8.25 2.17
CA ASN A 17 -3.12 9.44 1.86
C ASN A 17 -3.07 10.41 3.04
N THR A 18 -4.19 10.61 3.73
CA THR A 18 -4.21 11.45 4.91
C THR A 18 -3.31 10.89 6.00
N LEU A 19 -3.39 9.59 6.24
CA LEU A 19 -2.58 8.94 7.25
C LEU A 19 -1.09 8.99 6.88
N ALA A 20 -0.78 8.71 5.63
CA ALA A 20 0.61 8.72 5.15
C ALA A 20 1.24 10.12 5.28
N GLU A 21 0.48 11.14 4.94
CA GLU A 21 0.99 12.51 5.04
C GLU A 21 1.30 12.87 6.49
N LEU A 22 0.42 12.52 7.42
CA LEU A 22 0.64 12.79 8.83
C LEU A 22 1.81 11.99 9.40
N LEU A 23 1.90 10.71 9.08
CA LEU A 23 2.96 9.87 9.60
C LEU A 23 4.32 10.23 9.02
N SER A 24 4.36 10.70 7.78
CA SER A 24 5.62 11.01 7.12
C SER A 24 6.35 12.19 7.75
N LYS A 25 5.65 12.97 8.58
CA LYS A 25 6.29 14.11 9.28
C LYS A 25 7.26 13.65 10.37
N HIS A 26 7.06 12.45 10.89
CA HIS A 26 7.87 11.96 11.99
C HIS A 26 8.44 10.57 11.79
N HIS A 27 8.10 9.90 10.73
CA HIS A 27 8.50 8.52 10.47
C HIS A 27 8.84 8.30 9.00
N ASN A 28 9.55 7.23 8.71
CA ASN A 28 9.79 6.82 7.34
C ASN A 28 8.62 5.95 6.90
N VAL A 29 7.90 6.37 5.88
CA VAL A 29 6.70 5.69 5.43
C VAL A 29 6.88 5.16 4.01
N VAL A 30 6.53 3.91 3.81
CA VAL A 30 6.44 3.31 2.49
C VAL A 30 4.98 2.89 2.32
N MET A 31 4.32 3.41 1.28
CA MET A 31 2.96 3.06 0.96
C MET A 31 2.98 2.02 -0.14
N VAL A 32 2.36 0.89 0.07
CA VAL A 32 2.21 -0.13 -0.97
C VAL A 32 0.78 -0.60 -0.91
N ALA A 33 -0.03 -0.24 -1.87
CA ALA A 33 -1.46 -0.48 -1.83
C ALA A 33 -1.98 -0.92 -3.20
N PRO A 34 -3.16 -1.53 -3.25
CA PRO A 34 -3.76 -1.90 -4.53
C PRO A 34 -3.95 -0.67 -5.40
N GLU A 35 -3.94 -0.84 -6.71
CA GLU A 35 -4.11 0.29 -7.60
C GLU A 35 -5.51 0.88 -7.47
N ASN A 36 -6.49 0.08 -7.06
CA ASN A 36 -7.83 0.56 -6.79
C ASN A 36 -8.57 -0.48 -5.94
N GLN A 37 -9.78 -0.16 -5.51
CA GLN A 37 -10.59 -1.03 -4.68
C GLN A 37 -10.94 -2.35 -5.39
N ARG A 38 -11.09 -2.30 -6.69
CA ARG A 38 -11.40 -3.49 -7.47
C ARG A 38 -10.27 -4.53 -7.39
N SER A 39 -9.05 -4.09 -7.44
CA SER A 39 -7.91 -5.00 -7.28
C SER A 39 -7.90 -5.63 -5.90
N ALA A 40 -8.23 -4.85 -4.87
CA ALA A 40 -8.22 -5.33 -3.51
C ALA A 40 -9.27 -6.42 -3.30
N SER A 41 -10.41 -6.33 -3.99
CA SER A 41 -11.49 -7.28 -3.79
C SER A 41 -11.49 -8.44 -4.79
N SER A 42 -10.48 -8.55 -5.60
CA SER A 42 -10.44 -9.61 -6.58
C SER A 42 -10.26 -10.97 -5.92
N HIS A 43 -11.11 -11.87 -6.31
CA HIS A 43 -11.02 -13.21 -5.79
C HIS A 43 -10.55 -14.16 -6.86
N SER A 44 -9.86 -13.67 -7.77
CA SER A 44 -9.53 -14.43 -8.88
C SER A 44 -8.75 -15.61 -8.58
N ILE A 45 -9.10 -16.62 -9.21
CA ILE A 45 -8.48 -17.71 -8.92
C ILE A 45 -7.47 -17.92 -9.82
N THR A 46 -7.26 -17.32 -10.73
CA THR A 46 -6.50 -17.62 -11.64
C THR A 46 -5.44 -17.18 -11.74
N ILE A 47 -4.82 -16.94 -11.62
CA ILE A 47 -3.90 -16.62 -11.33
C ILE A 47 -2.69 -16.62 -12.00
N TYR A 48 -2.47 -16.69 -13.11
CA TYR A 48 -1.22 -16.60 -13.83
C TYR A 48 -0.97 -15.22 -14.42
N GLU A 49 -1.70 -14.23 -13.97
CA GLU A 49 -1.42 -12.90 -14.43
C GLU A 49 -0.29 -12.32 -13.63
N PRO A 50 0.67 -11.67 -14.25
CA PRO A 50 1.76 -11.05 -13.51
C PRO A 50 1.25 -9.89 -12.68
N ILE A 51 1.86 -9.69 -11.54
CA ILE A 51 1.51 -8.56 -10.69
C ILE A 51 2.32 -7.38 -11.16
N ILE A 52 1.65 -6.28 -11.42
CA ILE A 52 2.29 -5.07 -11.90
C ILE A 52 2.51 -4.13 -10.73
N VAL A 53 3.73 -3.67 -10.57
CA VAL A 53 4.11 -2.73 -9.53
C VAL A 53 4.45 -1.41 -10.20
N LYS A 54 3.81 -0.33 -9.77
CA LYS A 54 4.09 1.01 -10.31
C LYS A 54 4.48 1.95 -9.19
N GLN A 55 5.55 2.67 -9.36
CA GLN A 55 5.92 3.70 -8.41
C GLN A 55 5.01 4.89 -8.61
N VAL A 56 4.50 5.47 -7.53
CA VAL A 56 3.56 6.57 -7.57
C VAL A 56 4.17 7.76 -6.84
N LYS A 57 4.07 8.94 -7.41
CA LYS A 57 4.54 10.14 -6.74
C LYS A 57 3.46 10.74 -5.89
N LYS A 58 3.82 11.14 -4.70
CA LYS A 58 2.90 11.83 -3.79
C LYS A 58 3.47 13.23 -3.45
N PRO A 59 2.60 14.18 -3.10
CA PRO A 59 3.06 15.54 -2.78
C PRO A 59 3.63 15.67 -1.36
N TYR A 60 3.93 14.60 -0.70
CA TYR A 60 4.56 14.56 0.59
C TYR A 60 5.65 13.48 0.59
N ASP A 61 6.48 13.47 1.61
CA ASP A 61 7.71 12.67 1.60
C ASP A 61 7.48 11.21 1.97
N VAL A 62 7.11 10.40 1.00
CA VAL A 62 6.95 8.96 1.16
C VAL A 62 7.41 8.25 -0.09
N GLU A 63 7.73 6.97 0.04
CA GLU A 63 7.83 6.11 -1.13
C GLU A 63 6.46 5.50 -1.30
N ALA A 64 5.93 5.49 -2.49
CA ALA A 64 4.62 4.95 -2.77
C ALA A 64 4.61 4.06 -4.02
N TYR A 65 3.94 2.93 -3.91
CA TYR A 65 3.82 1.98 -5.01
C TYR A 65 2.38 1.49 -5.08
N SER A 66 1.86 1.36 -6.30
CA SER A 66 0.58 0.70 -6.52
C SER A 66 0.82 -0.70 -7.04
N ILE A 67 0.02 -1.63 -6.63
CA ILE A 67 0.15 -3.03 -6.99
C ILE A 67 -1.16 -3.52 -7.60
N SER A 68 -1.07 -4.28 -8.70
CA SER A 68 -2.25 -4.85 -9.29
C SER A 68 -2.62 -6.13 -8.56
N GLY A 69 -2.85 -6.08 -7.29
CA GLY A 69 -3.14 -7.25 -6.46
C GLY A 69 -3.91 -6.87 -5.22
N THR A 70 -4.03 -7.82 -4.31
CA THR A 70 -4.75 -7.63 -3.07
C THR A 70 -3.85 -6.96 -2.02
N PRO A 71 -4.40 -6.48 -0.90
CA PRO A 71 -3.57 -5.95 0.17
C PRO A 71 -2.54 -6.95 0.70
N ALA A 72 -2.90 -8.23 0.75
CA ALA A 72 -1.94 -9.26 1.17
C ALA A 72 -0.77 -9.36 0.19
N ASP A 73 -1.04 -9.26 -1.11
CA ASP A 73 -0.01 -9.25 -2.13
C ASP A 73 0.89 -8.03 -1.97
N CYS A 74 0.29 -6.88 -1.63
CA CYS A 74 1.05 -5.64 -1.42
C CYS A 74 2.06 -5.80 -0.29
N VAL A 75 1.64 -6.34 0.83
CA VAL A 75 2.53 -6.53 1.98
C VAL A 75 3.64 -7.52 1.62
N LYS A 76 3.30 -8.62 0.97
CA LYS A 76 4.28 -9.62 0.63
C LYS A 76 5.34 -9.08 -0.33
N ILE A 77 4.91 -8.40 -1.38
CA ILE A 77 5.82 -7.84 -2.37
C ILE A 77 6.67 -6.74 -1.74
N ALA A 78 6.06 -5.91 -0.92
CA ALA A 78 6.79 -4.83 -0.26
C ALA A 78 7.92 -5.38 0.60
N LEU A 79 7.61 -6.35 1.43
CA LEU A 79 8.62 -6.91 2.32
C LEU A 79 9.70 -7.69 1.58
N ASP A 80 9.34 -8.35 0.49
CA ASP A 80 10.29 -9.16 -0.24
C ASP A 80 11.15 -8.37 -1.22
N LYS A 81 10.59 -7.34 -1.84
CA LYS A 81 11.23 -6.71 -2.99
C LYS A 81 11.41 -5.19 -2.92
N LEU A 82 10.54 -4.50 -2.25
CA LEU A 82 10.53 -3.05 -2.36
C LEU A 82 11.17 -2.32 -1.18
N VAL A 83 11.09 -2.87 0.01
CA VAL A 83 11.58 -2.20 1.19
C VAL A 83 12.98 -2.67 1.52
N GLN A 84 13.90 -1.73 1.61
CA GLN A 84 15.29 -2.06 1.90
C GLN A 84 15.62 -1.97 3.37
N ASN A 85 14.86 -1.24 4.14
CA ASN A 85 15.08 -1.12 5.57
C ASN A 85 14.12 -2.03 6.31
N ASN A 86 14.46 -2.39 7.53
CA ASN A 86 13.56 -3.22 8.32
C ASN A 86 12.30 -2.45 8.66
N ILE A 87 11.16 -3.07 8.47
CA ILE A 87 9.88 -2.48 8.80
C ILE A 87 9.60 -2.72 10.27
N ASP A 88 9.26 -1.67 10.99
CA ASP A 88 8.92 -1.76 12.41
C ASP A 88 7.45 -2.12 12.60
N ILE A 89 6.58 -1.64 11.75
CA ILE A 89 5.16 -1.91 11.86
C ILE A 89 4.47 -1.86 10.50
N VAL A 90 3.47 -2.69 10.31
CA VAL A 90 2.63 -2.68 9.13
C VAL A 90 1.26 -2.17 9.55
N ILE A 91 0.76 -1.13 8.89
CA ILE A 91 -0.55 -0.57 9.18
C ILE A 91 -1.42 -0.72 7.94
N SER A 92 -2.60 -1.28 8.11
CA SER A 92 -3.57 -1.40 7.04
C SER A 92 -4.76 -0.48 7.34
N GLY A 93 -4.92 0.55 6.59
CA GLY A 93 -5.98 1.52 6.77
C GLY A 93 -5.55 2.90 6.28
N ILE A 94 -6.34 3.90 6.43
CA ILE A 94 -7.69 3.87 6.95
C ILE A 94 -8.62 3.42 5.84
N ASN A 95 -9.44 2.43 6.09
CA ASN A 95 -10.32 1.92 5.05
C ASN A 95 -11.69 2.57 5.17
N LYS A 96 -12.35 2.80 4.04
CA LYS A 96 -13.66 3.36 4.03
C LYS A 96 -14.63 2.24 4.14
N GLY A 97 -15.63 2.39 4.80
CA GLY A 97 -16.64 1.46 4.77
C GLY A 97 -16.76 0.64 5.91
N LEU A 98 -17.49 -0.01 5.96
CA LEU A 98 -17.93 -0.49 6.65
C LEU A 98 -18.09 -1.58 7.16
N ILE A 99 -18.27 -1.82 7.74
CA ILE A 99 -18.28 -2.79 8.34
C ILE A 99 -19.17 -3.54 8.35
#